data_96ebc3d569a1ed15de3c626f7bc3ab43
#
_entry.id   96ebc3d569a1ed15de3c626f7bc3ab43
#
_cell.length_a   1.000
_cell.length_b   1.000
_cell.length_c   1.000
_cell.angle_alpha   90.00
_cell.angle_beta   90.00
_cell.angle_gamma   90.00
#
_symmetry.space_group_name_H-M   'P 1'
#
loop_
_entity.id
_entity.type
_entity.pdbx_description
1 polymer ?
#
loop_
_entity_poly.entity_id
_entity_poly.type
_entity_poly.pdbx_seq_one_letter_code
_entity_poly.pdbx_strand_id
1 'polypeptide(L)'
;MKNKNQKRIRNRAWAWIVTAGLTIGSLAGCGSQTVEQTAQGEKTDGEVTITIWHDKEDAVITALSDYLAQAVPNLDVQFEKKTSLTDSLKLVGNDPNAAPDLFVFAHDKIGVYAEMGILAPITDFVDKSTLDQYIPMTIEAATYKGEVYQLPIYFETLLYMYNRRYMSDDEVPSTTEELYKYMQENTKGGHYGFVEQHSTAYYAAGWLHAFGGYILNENGEPGLDDENTIKALEYHKKFVELMPTEGEYSTVNTLFREGKAHSTIGGPWLVPTARESGIDLGIAPMPTVDETGNKIAPYSGVQGIHVLKVAAERKHDAIAKVLQVLTNDSVGIAMAKASGCAPAKQSCYDDPVISGDDMVMAMYDTAQDAVPMPNVPEMDVMWTVTENLLVDVNMSGKDVRSSAQAAQQQAESLIKQMQ
;
A
#
# COMPACT_ATOMS: atom_id res chain seq x y z
N MET A 1 -4.02 24.94 53.65
CA MET A 1 -3.83 26.31 53.11
C MET A 1 -3.85 26.19 51.58
N LYS A 2 -5.03 26.42 50.99
CA LYS A 2 -5.43 27.55 50.15
C LYS A 2 -4.34 28.01 49.17
N ASN A 3 -4.49 27.80 47.84
CA ASN A 3 -5.15 28.75 46.99
C ASN A 3 -5.50 28.22 45.61
N LYS A 4 -6.77 28.50 45.22
CA LYS A 4 -7.38 28.36 43.90
C LYS A 4 -6.87 29.48 42.98
N ASN A 5 -6.71 29.22 41.67
CA ASN A 5 -6.98 30.22 40.65
C ASN A 5 -7.52 29.54 39.36
N GLN A 6 -8.83 29.61 39.22
CA GLN A 6 -9.55 29.44 37.96
C GLN A 6 -9.51 30.75 37.19
N LYS A 7 -9.11 30.69 35.93
CA LYS A 7 -9.39 31.81 34.97
C LYS A 7 -10.44 31.34 33.95
N ARG A 8 -11.61 31.95 34.07
CA ARG A 8 -12.71 31.96 33.10
C ARG A 8 -12.25 32.73 31.85
N ILE A 9 -12.46 32.14 30.67
CA ILE A 9 -12.42 32.86 29.39
C ILE A 9 -13.86 33.04 28.90
N ARG A 10 -14.25 34.28 28.71
CA ARG A 10 -15.58 34.75 28.30
C ARG A 10 -15.71 34.67 26.78
N ASN A 11 -16.79 34.01 26.30
CA ASN A 11 -17.29 34.09 24.93
C ASN A 11 -17.68 35.54 24.57
N ARG A 12 -17.28 35.98 23.39
CA ARG A 12 -17.85 37.14 22.71
C ARG A 12 -18.37 36.70 21.36
N ALA A 13 -19.69 36.60 21.28
CA ALA A 13 -20.43 36.52 20.04
C ALA A 13 -20.45 37.89 19.34
N TRP A 14 -20.22 37.94 18.05
CA TRP A 14 -20.47 39.08 17.20
C TRP A 14 -21.51 38.71 16.15
N ALA A 15 -22.67 39.35 16.29
CA ALA A 15 -23.75 39.34 15.30
C ALA A 15 -23.44 40.39 14.23
N TRP A 16 -23.66 40.06 12.96
CA TRP A 16 -23.69 41.02 11.86
C TRP A 16 -25.09 41.06 11.26
N ILE A 17 -25.61 42.26 11.19
CA ILE A 17 -26.95 42.64 10.73
C ILE A 17 -26.93 42.70 9.20
N VAL A 18 -27.93 42.10 8.60
CA VAL A 18 -28.31 42.24 7.17
C VAL A 18 -29.05 43.53 6.97
N THR A 19 -28.64 44.35 5.99
CA THR A 19 -29.46 45.48 5.50
C THR A 19 -29.72 45.32 4.01
N ALA A 20 -30.98 45.11 3.67
CA ALA A 20 -31.48 45.08 2.30
C ALA A 20 -31.67 46.54 1.78
N GLY A 21 -31.31 46.75 0.53
CA GLY A 21 -31.61 47.97 -0.20
C GLY A 21 -32.11 47.64 -1.62
N LEU A 22 -33.38 47.73 -1.80
CA LEU A 22 -34.06 47.75 -3.13
C LEU A 22 -33.93 49.15 -3.74
N THR A 23 -33.53 49.25 -5.00
CA THR A 23 -33.93 50.40 -5.86
C THR A 23 -34.30 49.91 -7.26
N ILE A 24 -35.55 50.15 -7.59
CA ILE A 24 -36.18 50.00 -8.90
C ILE A 24 -35.90 51.28 -9.70
N GLY A 25 -35.56 51.15 -10.96
CA GLY A 25 -35.47 52.26 -11.90
C GLY A 25 -35.57 51.81 -13.35
N SER A 26 -36.78 51.86 -13.87
CA SER A 26 -37.09 51.67 -15.31
C SER A 26 -36.72 52.93 -16.09
N LEU A 27 -36.26 52.77 -17.33
CA LEU A 27 -36.63 53.65 -18.46
C LEU A 27 -36.19 53.06 -19.81
N ALA A 28 -37.13 53.06 -20.73
CA ALA A 28 -37.01 52.55 -22.10
C ALA A 28 -36.28 53.54 -23.02
N GLY A 29 -35.63 53.01 -24.07
CA GLY A 29 -35.06 53.79 -25.16
C GLY A 29 -34.75 52.86 -26.36
N CYS A 30 -35.57 52.92 -27.39
CA CYS A 30 -35.35 52.31 -28.72
C CYS A 30 -34.16 52.98 -29.43
N GLY A 31 -33.28 52.18 -30.04
CA GLY A 31 -32.29 52.67 -30.99
C GLY A 31 -31.70 51.47 -31.75
N SER A 32 -32.17 51.24 -32.97
CA SER A 32 -31.62 50.28 -33.92
C SER A 32 -30.26 50.73 -34.40
N GLN A 33 -29.20 49.93 -34.18
CA GLN A 33 -28.00 49.94 -35.00
C GLN A 33 -27.48 48.53 -35.12
N THR A 34 -27.42 48.07 -36.36
CA THR A 34 -26.67 46.90 -36.88
C THR A 34 -25.19 47.03 -36.47
N VAL A 35 -24.71 46.08 -35.67
CA VAL A 35 -23.27 45.90 -35.44
C VAL A 35 -22.93 44.48 -35.83
N GLU A 36 -21.96 44.42 -36.69
CA GLU A 36 -21.31 43.26 -37.28
C GLU A 36 -20.97 42.21 -36.21
N GLN A 37 -21.20 40.93 -36.59
CA GLN A 37 -20.62 39.78 -35.92
C GLN A 37 -19.13 39.83 -36.01
N THR A 38 -18.47 40.28 -34.95
CA THR A 38 -17.05 40.03 -34.74
C THR A 38 -16.90 38.82 -33.84
N ALA A 39 -16.23 37.84 -34.39
CA ALA A 39 -15.45 36.76 -33.78
C ALA A 39 -15.92 36.27 -32.37
N GLN A 40 -16.41 35.06 -32.38
CA GLN A 40 -16.43 34.19 -31.20
C GLN A 40 -15.03 34.23 -30.55
N GLY A 41 -14.96 34.83 -29.36
CA GLY A 41 -13.85 34.65 -28.46
C GLY A 41 -13.74 33.16 -28.15
N GLU A 42 -12.56 32.60 -28.35
CA GLU A 42 -12.17 31.29 -27.83
C GLU A 42 -12.63 31.22 -26.37
N LYS A 43 -13.51 30.24 -26.09
CA LYS A 43 -13.69 29.77 -24.73
C LYS A 43 -12.31 29.31 -24.29
N THR A 44 -11.67 29.99 -23.38
CA THR A 44 -10.61 29.45 -22.57
C THR A 44 -11.20 28.18 -21.94
N ASP A 45 -10.75 27.00 -22.39
CA ASP A 45 -11.04 25.74 -21.74
C ASP A 45 -10.73 25.92 -20.28
N GLY A 46 -11.73 25.78 -19.40
CA GLY A 46 -11.54 25.79 -17.96
C GLY A 46 -10.54 24.66 -17.64
N GLU A 47 -9.55 24.99 -16.84
CA GLU A 47 -8.54 24.05 -16.36
C GLU A 47 -9.25 22.81 -15.83
N VAL A 48 -8.98 21.62 -16.42
CA VAL A 48 -9.63 20.37 -16.00
C VAL A 48 -8.94 19.88 -14.75
N THR A 49 -9.66 19.83 -13.65
CA THR A 49 -9.15 19.26 -12.39
C THR A 49 -9.27 17.74 -12.41
N ILE A 50 -8.18 17.05 -12.06
CA ILE A 50 -8.12 15.60 -11.79
C ILE A 50 -7.85 15.40 -10.31
N THR A 51 -8.79 14.75 -9.59
CA THR A 51 -8.65 14.45 -8.17
C THR A 51 -8.15 13.02 -7.98
N ILE A 52 -7.06 12.85 -7.22
CA ILE A 52 -6.44 11.55 -6.92
C ILE A 52 -6.48 11.30 -5.42
N TRP A 53 -7.21 10.27 -4.98
CA TRP A 53 -7.19 9.85 -3.58
C TRP A 53 -6.06 8.87 -3.29
N HIS A 54 -5.50 8.93 -2.08
CA HIS A 54 -4.41 8.05 -1.66
C HIS A 54 -4.37 7.86 -0.13
N ASP A 55 -3.63 6.85 0.32
CA ASP A 55 -3.28 6.59 1.74
C ASP A 55 -1.75 6.58 1.96
N LYS A 56 -0.98 6.92 0.95
CA LYS A 56 0.48 6.78 0.92
C LYS A 56 1.19 7.84 1.76
N GLU A 57 2.48 7.55 2.03
CA GLU A 57 3.41 8.45 2.71
C GLU A 57 3.62 9.74 1.89
N ASP A 58 3.91 10.82 2.60
CA ASP A 58 4.02 12.15 1.99
C ASP A 58 5.18 12.23 0.97
N ALA A 59 6.29 11.50 1.19
CA ALA A 59 7.42 11.48 0.25
C ALA A 59 7.03 10.88 -1.11
N VAL A 60 6.26 9.79 -1.11
CA VAL A 60 5.73 9.12 -2.31
C VAL A 60 4.84 10.06 -3.09
N ILE A 61 3.89 10.70 -2.42
CA ILE A 61 2.91 11.57 -3.06
C ILE A 61 3.54 12.88 -3.54
N THR A 62 4.50 13.44 -2.80
CA THR A 62 5.24 14.62 -3.24
C THR A 62 5.98 14.33 -4.55
N ALA A 63 6.70 13.20 -4.65
CA ALA A 63 7.41 12.83 -5.87
C ALA A 63 6.45 12.64 -7.07
N LEU A 64 5.29 12.00 -6.85
CA LEU A 64 4.28 11.80 -7.88
C LEU A 64 3.62 13.12 -8.31
N SER A 65 3.29 13.98 -7.34
CA SER A 65 2.70 15.30 -7.58
C SER A 65 3.65 16.21 -8.36
N ASP A 66 4.91 16.29 -7.93
CA ASP A 66 5.93 17.10 -8.60
C ASP A 66 6.18 16.62 -10.04
N TYR A 67 6.17 15.30 -10.24
CA TYR A 67 6.29 14.73 -11.56
C TYR A 67 5.10 15.13 -12.46
N LEU A 68 3.88 14.95 -11.99
CA LEU A 68 2.67 15.27 -12.77
C LEU A 68 2.54 16.77 -13.06
N ALA A 69 2.89 17.63 -12.09
CA ALA A 69 2.88 19.09 -12.29
C ALA A 69 3.81 19.54 -13.43
N GLN A 70 4.93 18.81 -13.64
CA GLN A 70 5.86 19.08 -14.74
C GLN A 70 5.42 18.43 -16.05
N ALA A 71 4.88 17.21 -16.00
CA ALA A 71 4.56 16.42 -17.20
C ALA A 71 3.22 16.82 -17.84
N VAL A 72 2.25 17.30 -17.05
CA VAL A 72 0.91 17.74 -17.53
C VAL A 72 0.55 19.12 -17.00
N PRO A 73 1.33 20.19 -17.30
CA PRO A 73 1.18 21.52 -16.70
C PRO A 73 -0.16 22.21 -17.02
N ASN A 74 -0.94 21.69 -17.95
CA ASN A 74 -2.25 22.22 -18.34
C ASN A 74 -3.42 21.49 -17.64
N LEU A 75 -3.13 20.59 -16.69
CA LEU A 75 -4.12 19.94 -15.85
C LEU A 75 -3.89 20.34 -14.40
N ASP A 76 -4.97 20.64 -13.68
CA ASP A 76 -4.95 20.81 -12.23
C ASP A 76 -5.07 19.44 -11.56
N VAL A 77 -3.93 18.84 -11.16
CA VAL A 77 -3.92 17.50 -10.51
C VAL A 77 -3.84 17.69 -9.00
N GLN A 78 -4.88 17.29 -8.30
CA GLN A 78 -5.04 17.43 -6.86
C GLN A 78 -4.97 16.09 -6.15
N PHE A 79 -4.13 15.98 -5.11
CA PHE A 79 -4.00 14.80 -4.28
C PHE A 79 -4.71 14.99 -2.94
N GLU A 80 -5.53 14.03 -2.54
CA GLU A 80 -6.25 14.02 -1.28
C GLU A 80 -5.93 12.76 -0.47
N LYS A 81 -5.33 12.92 0.72
CA LYS A 81 -5.07 11.81 1.63
C LYS A 81 -6.34 11.37 2.35
N LYS A 82 -6.61 10.06 2.34
CA LYS A 82 -7.76 9.44 3.02
C LYS A 82 -7.25 8.40 4.03
N THR A 83 -7.62 8.53 5.29
CA THR A 83 -7.27 7.58 6.35
C THR A 83 -8.04 6.25 6.26
N SER A 84 -9.23 6.26 5.63
CA SER A 84 -10.07 5.09 5.37
C SER A 84 -10.41 5.06 3.88
N LEU A 85 -9.38 4.95 3.04
CA LEU A 85 -9.54 5.03 1.57
C LEU A 85 -10.47 3.94 1.06
N THR A 86 -10.27 2.70 1.51
CA THR A 86 -11.07 1.54 1.07
C THR A 86 -12.55 1.71 1.39
N ASP A 87 -12.89 2.13 2.61
CA ASP A 87 -14.29 2.33 3.00
C ASP A 87 -14.91 3.52 2.26
N SER A 88 -14.12 4.59 2.06
CA SER A 88 -14.57 5.76 1.32
C SER A 88 -14.90 5.41 -0.14
N LEU A 89 -14.04 4.60 -0.80
CA LEU A 89 -14.29 4.16 -2.17
C LEU A 89 -15.51 3.22 -2.27
N LYS A 90 -15.69 2.30 -1.32
CA LYS A 90 -16.89 1.45 -1.25
C LYS A 90 -18.17 2.28 -1.12
N LEU A 91 -18.09 3.41 -0.39
CA LEU A 91 -19.26 4.27 -0.15
C LEU A 91 -19.62 5.16 -1.34
N VAL A 92 -18.63 5.78 -1.98
CA VAL A 92 -18.87 6.84 -2.98
C VAL A 92 -18.35 6.54 -4.39
N GLY A 93 -17.69 5.41 -4.62
CA GLY A 93 -17.02 5.10 -5.90
C GLY A 93 -17.92 5.13 -7.14
N ASN A 94 -19.24 4.96 -6.98
CA ASN A 94 -20.25 5.09 -8.03
C ASN A 94 -20.94 6.46 -8.07
N ASP A 95 -20.61 7.40 -7.15
CA ASP A 95 -21.20 8.74 -7.14
C ASP A 95 -20.35 9.72 -7.96
N PRO A 96 -20.84 10.18 -9.13
CA PRO A 96 -20.09 11.08 -9.99
C PRO A 96 -19.78 12.45 -9.35
N ASN A 97 -20.39 12.82 -8.23
CA ASN A 97 -20.19 14.10 -7.56
C ASN A 97 -19.27 13.98 -6.31
N ALA A 98 -19.08 12.77 -5.78
CA ALA A 98 -18.34 12.54 -4.55
C ALA A 98 -17.09 11.67 -4.75
N ALA A 99 -17.05 10.83 -5.79
CA ALA A 99 -15.92 9.98 -6.11
C ALA A 99 -14.73 10.80 -6.64
N PRO A 100 -13.46 10.38 -6.37
CA PRO A 100 -12.29 10.92 -7.04
C PRO A 100 -12.29 10.50 -8.52
N ASP A 101 -11.38 11.05 -9.31
CA ASP A 101 -11.16 10.58 -10.69
C ASP A 101 -10.27 9.34 -10.71
N LEU A 102 -9.22 9.37 -9.91
CA LEU A 102 -8.22 8.32 -9.77
C LEU A 102 -7.95 8.03 -8.29
N PHE A 103 -7.33 6.90 -8.02
CA PHE A 103 -6.75 6.66 -6.68
C PHE A 103 -5.47 5.82 -6.76
N VAL A 104 -4.57 6.01 -5.78
CA VAL A 104 -3.34 5.26 -5.60
C VAL A 104 -3.54 4.25 -4.49
N PHE A 105 -3.46 2.97 -4.81
CA PHE A 105 -3.61 1.90 -3.82
C PHE A 105 -2.91 0.61 -4.26
N ALA A 106 -2.80 -0.36 -3.32
CA ALA A 106 -2.32 -1.70 -3.61
C ALA A 106 -3.35 -2.51 -4.43
N HIS A 107 -2.87 -3.51 -5.15
CA HIS A 107 -3.68 -4.32 -6.06
C HIS A 107 -4.67 -5.28 -5.37
N ASP A 108 -4.48 -5.59 -4.07
CA ASP A 108 -5.28 -6.57 -3.32
C ASP A 108 -6.78 -6.26 -3.21
N LYS A 109 -7.20 -5.03 -3.54
CA LYS A 109 -8.61 -4.60 -3.53
C LYS A 109 -9.26 -4.57 -4.93
N ILE A 110 -8.52 -4.91 -5.98
CA ILE A 110 -9.02 -4.84 -7.36
C ILE A 110 -10.32 -5.64 -7.53
N GLY A 111 -10.34 -6.90 -7.06
CA GLY A 111 -11.51 -7.75 -7.20
C GLY A 111 -12.75 -7.19 -6.54
N VAL A 112 -12.62 -6.65 -5.31
CA VAL A 112 -13.74 -5.99 -4.61
C VAL A 112 -14.30 -4.84 -5.43
N TYR A 113 -13.44 -3.95 -5.92
CA TYR A 113 -13.87 -2.76 -6.65
C TYR A 113 -14.37 -3.09 -8.07
N ALA A 114 -13.79 -4.10 -8.72
CA ALA A 114 -14.23 -4.59 -10.02
C ALA A 114 -15.64 -5.22 -9.93
N GLU A 115 -15.91 -6.06 -8.91
CA GLU A 115 -17.24 -6.63 -8.66
C GLU A 115 -18.29 -5.56 -8.30
N MET A 116 -17.88 -4.48 -7.62
CA MET A 116 -18.75 -3.32 -7.39
C MET A 116 -19.00 -2.49 -8.66
N GLY A 117 -18.28 -2.75 -9.75
CA GLY A 117 -18.39 -2.03 -11.02
C GLY A 117 -17.91 -0.58 -10.96
N ILE A 118 -17.03 -0.23 -10.00
CA ILE A 118 -16.52 1.14 -9.84
C ILE A 118 -15.24 1.41 -10.62
N LEU A 119 -14.56 0.37 -11.14
CA LEU A 119 -13.31 0.52 -11.90
C LEU A 119 -13.56 0.57 -13.41
N ALA A 120 -12.73 1.36 -14.10
CA ALA A 120 -12.56 1.29 -15.55
C ALA A 120 -11.27 0.52 -15.87
N PRO A 121 -11.23 -0.32 -16.93
CA PRO A 121 -10.01 -0.99 -17.38
C PRO A 121 -8.93 0.02 -17.79
N ILE A 122 -7.68 -0.26 -17.42
CA ILE A 122 -6.52 0.57 -17.83
C ILE A 122 -6.30 0.50 -19.34
N THR A 123 -6.68 -0.61 -19.96
CA THR A 123 -6.59 -0.81 -21.43
C THR A 123 -7.46 0.14 -22.24
N ASP A 124 -8.41 0.85 -21.62
CA ASP A 124 -9.15 1.94 -22.26
C ASP A 124 -8.31 3.21 -22.47
N PHE A 125 -7.16 3.33 -21.78
CA PHE A 125 -6.31 4.52 -21.72
C PHE A 125 -4.86 4.27 -22.15
N VAL A 126 -4.36 3.05 -21.99
CA VAL A 126 -2.96 2.66 -22.21
C VAL A 126 -2.92 1.43 -23.10
N ASP A 127 -2.15 1.51 -24.18
CA ASP A 127 -2.01 0.41 -25.13
C ASP A 127 -1.37 -0.82 -24.47
N LYS A 128 -1.83 -2.01 -24.87
CA LYS A 128 -1.27 -3.27 -24.38
C LYS A 128 0.25 -3.38 -24.60
N SER A 129 0.76 -2.91 -25.73
CA SER A 129 2.20 -2.91 -26.01
C SER A 129 3.03 -2.08 -25.01
N THR A 130 2.42 -1.09 -24.36
CA THR A 130 3.02 -0.34 -23.26
C THR A 130 3.02 -1.17 -21.98
N LEU A 131 1.90 -1.85 -21.69
CA LEU A 131 1.78 -2.73 -20.51
C LEU A 131 2.73 -3.94 -20.59
N ASP A 132 3.01 -4.45 -21.80
CA ASP A 132 3.96 -5.56 -22.01
C ASP A 132 5.43 -5.19 -21.65
N GLN A 133 5.74 -3.91 -21.37
CA GLN A 133 7.06 -3.44 -20.91
C GLN A 133 7.23 -3.50 -19.38
N TYR A 134 6.17 -3.82 -18.67
CA TYR A 134 6.18 -3.94 -17.20
C TYR A 134 6.69 -5.32 -16.77
N ILE A 135 7.15 -5.41 -15.53
CA ILE A 135 7.52 -6.69 -14.92
C ILE A 135 6.26 -7.59 -14.90
N PRO A 136 6.30 -8.81 -15.44
CA PRO A 136 5.11 -9.64 -15.63
C PRO A 136 4.28 -9.82 -14.36
N MET A 137 4.92 -10.04 -13.20
CA MET A 137 4.26 -10.17 -11.89
C MET A 137 3.40 -8.94 -11.56
N THR A 138 3.83 -7.73 -11.94
CA THR A 138 3.07 -6.52 -11.63
C THR A 138 1.80 -6.38 -12.48
N ILE A 139 1.81 -6.88 -13.71
CA ILE A 139 0.63 -6.92 -14.58
C ILE A 139 -0.31 -8.04 -14.15
N GLU A 140 0.22 -9.21 -13.77
CA GLU A 140 -0.59 -10.29 -13.20
C GLU A 140 -1.34 -9.82 -11.96
N ALA A 141 -0.65 -9.20 -11.01
CA ALA A 141 -1.24 -8.60 -9.82
C ALA A 141 -2.33 -7.54 -10.13
N ALA A 142 -2.13 -6.76 -11.21
CA ALA A 142 -3.06 -5.72 -11.65
C ALA A 142 -4.28 -6.27 -12.43
N THR A 143 -4.29 -7.57 -12.75
CA THR A 143 -5.30 -8.22 -13.61
C THR A 143 -6.33 -8.96 -12.76
N TYR A 144 -7.61 -8.74 -13.04
CA TYR A 144 -8.72 -9.47 -12.45
C TYR A 144 -9.70 -9.89 -13.53
N LYS A 145 -10.06 -11.20 -13.59
CA LYS A 145 -10.94 -11.78 -14.63
C LYS A 145 -10.55 -11.43 -16.07
N GLY A 146 -9.23 -11.32 -16.32
CA GLY A 146 -8.67 -11.04 -17.66
C GLY A 146 -8.58 -9.57 -18.04
N GLU A 147 -9.02 -8.64 -17.18
CA GLU A 147 -8.94 -7.20 -17.40
C GLU A 147 -7.92 -6.55 -16.46
N VAL A 148 -7.13 -5.61 -16.98
CA VAL A 148 -6.14 -4.85 -16.18
C VAL A 148 -6.81 -3.62 -15.58
N TYR A 149 -6.88 -3.54 -14.25
CA TYR A 149 -7.55 -2.46 -13.51
C TYR A 149 -6.61 -1.50 -12.78
N GLN A 150 -5.31 -1.73 -12.84
CA GLN A 150 -4.32 -0.86 -12.23
C GLN A 150 -3.18 -0.59 -13.23
N LEU A 151 -2.72 0.65 -13.35
CA LEU A 151 -1.44 0.97 -13.96
C LEU A 151 -0.37 0.83 -12.85
N PRO A 152 0.47 -0.22 -12.86
CA PRO A 152 1.51 -0.39 -11.85
C PRO A 152 2.52 0.75 -11.89
N ILE A 153 2.91 1.30 -10.75
CA ILE A 153 3.95 2.33 -10.65
C ILE A 153 5.21 1.76 -10.00
N TYR A 154 5.03 1.07 -8.88
CA TYR A 154 6.10 0.40 -8.16
C TYR A 154 5.55 -0.83 -7.43
N PHE A 155 6.44 -1.68 -6.98
CA PHE A 155 6.08 -2.78 -6.09
C PHE A 155 6.96 -2.76 -4.84
N GLU A 156 6.51 -3.45 -3.84
CA GLU A 156 7.15 -3.57 -2.55
C GLU A 156 6.95 -4.98 -2.00
N THR A 157 7.92 -5.45 -1.23
CA THR A 157 7.84 -6.68 -0.46
C THR A 157 8.60 -6.51 0.83
N LEU A 158 8.53 -7.50 1.72
CA LEU A 158 9.27 -7.48 2.96
C LEU A 158 10.71 -7.96 2.73
N LEU A 159 11.63 -7.36 3.48
CA LEU A 159 13.06 -7.63 3.45
C LEU A 159 13.56 -7.98 4.85
N TYR A 160 14.61 -8.80 4.93
CA TYR A 160 15.35 -8.97 6.18
C TYR A 160 16.24 -7.75 6.41
N MET A 161 16.00 -7.02 7.50
CA MET A 161 16.69 -5.78 7.87
C MET A 161 17.44 -5.98 9.19
N TYR A 162 18.65 -5.48 9.29
CA TYR A 162 19.46 -5.60 10.48
C TYR A 162 20.26 -4.33 10.78
N ASN A 163 20.65 -4.18 12.04
CA ASN A 163 21.47 -3.07 12.49
C ASN A 163 22.93 -3.53 12.55
N ARG A 164 23.79 -3.01 11.67
CA ARG A 164 25.22 -3.34 11.58
C ARG A 164 26.00 -3.09 12.86
N ARG A 165 25.44 -2.31 13.78
CA ARG A 165 26.03 -2.13 15.12
C ARG A 165 26.04 -3.41 15.94
N TYR A 166 25.09 -4.33 15.71
CA TYR A 166 24.91 -5.56 16.48
C TYR A 166 25.16 -6.83 15.68
N MET A 167 25.03 -6.76 14.38
CA MET A 167 25.15 -7.89 13.45
C MET A 167 25.95 -7.42 12.24
N SER A 168 27.17 -7.91 12.06
CA SER A 168 27.96 -7.63 10.86
C SER A 168 27.42 -8.38 9.65
N ASP A 169 27.77 -7.96 8.43
CA ASP A 169 27.24 -8.51 7.18
C ASP A 169 27.53 -10.03 7.03
N ASP A 170 28.61 -10.52 7.64
CA ASP A 170 29.01 -11.94 7.68
C ASP A 170 28.33 -12.77 8.79
N GLU A 171 27.63 -12.10 9.72
CA GLU A 171 26.83 -12.75 10.78
C GLU A 171 25.35 -12.84 10.43
N VAL A 172 24.95 -12.29 9.29
CA VAL A 172 23.52 -12.31 8.87
C VAL A 172 23.07 -13.76 8.65
N PRO A 173 22.02 -14.21 9.35
CA PRO A 173 21.51 -15.57 9.19
C PRO A 173 21.03 -15.85 7.76
N SER A 174 21.57 -16.87 7.14
CA SER A 174 21.15 -17.35 5.83
C SER A 174 20.06 -18.42 5.90
N THR A 175 19.90 -19.04 7.08
CA THR A 175 18.89 -20.05 7.37
C THR A 175 18.12 -19.73 8.64
N THR A 176 16.96 -20.36 8.79
CA THR A 176 16.14 -20.19 10.00
C THR A 176 16.76 -20.85 11.23
N GLU A 177 17.59 -21.90 11.08
CA GLU A 177 18.34 -22.47 12.21
C GLU A 177 19.40 -21.49 12.74
N GLU A 178 20.14 -20.84 11.84
CA GLU A 178 21.09 -19.78 12.20
C GLU A 178 20.38 -18.59 12.86
N LEU A 179 19.21 -18.17 12.33
CA LEU A 179 18.39 -17.10 12.92
C LEU A 179 17.94 -17.47 14.33
N TYR A 180 17.42 -18.68 14.52
CA TYR A 180 16.94 -19.14 15.83
C TYR A 180 18.07 -19.17 16.86
N LYS A 181 19.24 -19.68 16.48
CA LYS A 181 20.43 -19.67 17.32
C LYS A 181 20.85 -18.24 17.69
N TYR A 182 20.89 -17.35 16.73
CA TYR A 182 21.22 -15.94 16.96
C TYR A 182 20.24 -15.30 17.96
N MET A 183 18.94 -15.59 17.82
CA MET A 183 17.90 -15.12 18.74
C MET A 183 18.13 -15.63 20.16
N GLN A 184 18.42 -16.93 20.34
CA GLN A 184 18.68 -17.53 21.66
C GLN A 184 19.87 -16.87 22.37
N GLU A 185 20.93 -16.53 21.63
CA GLU A 185 22.14 -15.94 22.19
C GLU A 185 21.96 -14.44 22.53
N ASN A 186 21.15 -13.73 21.76
CA ASN A 186 21.05 -12.26 21.78
C ASN A 186 19.74 -11.70 22.39
N THR A 187 18.72 -12.53 22.65
CA THR A 187 17.49 -12.09 23.32
C THR A 187 17.66 -12.12 24.82
N LYS A 188 18.03 -10.97 25.40
CA LYS A 188 18.26 -10.81 26.85
C LYS A 188 18.28 -9.33 27.28
N GLY A 189 17.91 -9.07 28.51
CA GLY A 189 18.04 -7.73 29.10
C GLY A 189 17.19 -6.65 28.41
N GLY A 190 16.08 -7.03 27.80
CA GLY A 190 15.20 -6.12 27.05
C GLY A 190 15.65 -5.85 25.61
N HIS A 191 16.66 -6.61 25.12
CA HIS A 191 17.06 -6.65 23.73
C HIS A 191 16.63 -7.96 23.08
N TYR A 192 16.41 -7.92 21.77
CA TYR A 192 15.95 -9.04 20.96
C TYR A 192 16.89 -9.25 19.76
N GLY A 193 17.29 -10.50 19.52
CA GLY A 193 18.08 -10.84 18.34
C GLY A 193 17.31 -10.56 17.04
N PHE A 194 15.99 -10.84 17.07
CA PHE A 194 15.08 -10.61 15.95
C PHE A 194 13.69 -10.30 16.50
N VAL A 195 12.94 -9.44 15.78
CA VAL A 195 11.53 -9.16 16.01
C VAL A 195 10.79 -9.06 14.68
N GLU A 196 9.51 -9.40 14.65
CA GLU A 196 8.65 -9.17 13.49
C GLU A 196 7.20 -8.94 13.92
N GLN A 197 6.37 -8.48 12.97
CA GLN A 197 4.94 -8.29 13.19
C GLN A 197 4.20 -9.64 13.12
N HIS A 198 4.46 -10.51 14.08
CA HIS A 198 3.97 -11.89 14.12
C HIS A 198 2.45 -12.04 14.34
N SER A 199 1.72 -10.94 14.55
CA SER A 199 0.25 -10.91 14.61
C SER A 199 -0.41 -10.32 13.35
N THR A 200 0.39 -9.99 12.32
CA THR A 200 -0.08 -9.37 11.08
C THR A 200 -0.01 -10.37 9.93
N ALA A 201 -1.13 -10.60 9.24
CA ALA A 201 -1.25 -11.59 8.17
C ALA A 201 -0.22 -11.38 7.04
N TYR A 202 0.00 -10.11 6.63
CA TYR A 202 0.96 -9.76 5.59
C TYR A 202 2.40 -10.19 5.92
N TYR A 203 2.80 -10.11 7.19
CA TYR A 203 4.14 -10.52 7.64
C TYR A 203 4.27 -12.03 7.83
N ALA A 204 3.23 -12.67 8.37
CA ALA A 204 3.24 -14.11 8.61
C ALA A 204 3.15 -14.95 7.33
N ALA A 205 2.58 -14.40 6.25
CA ALA A 205 2.38 -15.11 4.99
C ALA A 205 3.66 -15.73 4.44
N GLY A 206 4.81 -15.05 4.58
CA GLY A 206 6.09 -15.57 4.09
C GLY A 206 6.50 -16.89 4.72
N TRP A 207 6.20 -17.10 6.00
CA TRP A 207 6.42 -18.37 6.69
C TRP A 207 5.50 -19.45 6.17
N LEU A 208 4.21 -19.13 5.90
CA LEU A 208 3.24 -20.08 5.34
C LEU A 208 3.70 -20.55 3.97
N HIS A 209 4.07 -19.62 3.09
CA HIS A 209 4.51 -19.94 1.73
C HIS A 209 5.77 -20.82 1.71
N ALA A 210 6.71 -20.63 2.64
CA ALA A 210 7.92 -21.43 2.73
C ALA A 210 7.62 -22.94 2.99
N PHE A 211 6.48 -23.24 3.60
CA PHE A 211 6.00 -24.61 3.80
C PHE A 211 5.06 -25.10 2.69
N GLY A 212 4.72 -24.24 1.73
CA GLY A 212 3.70 -24.53 0.72
C GLY A 212 2.27 -24.36 1.23
N GLY A 213 2.10 -23.71 2.40
CA GLY A 213 0.81 -23.27 2.93
C GLY A 213 0.40 -21.93 2.33
N TYR A 214 -0.82 -21.48 2.59
CA TYR A 214 -1.35 -20.23 2.04
C TYR A 214 -2.52 -19.69 2.88
N ILE A 215 -2.80 -18.39 2.74
CA ILE A 215 -3.97 -17.76 3.36
C ILE A 215 -5.20 -17.98 2.48
N LEU A 216 -5.08 -17.64 1.20
CA LEU A 216 -6.13 -17.75 0.19
C LEU A 216 -5.49 -18.13 -1.15
N ASN A 217 -6.08 -19.05 -1.90
CA ASN A 217 -5.61 -19.40 -3.24
C ASN A 217 -6.27 -18.53 -4.33
N GLU A 218 -5.83 -18.70 -5.57
CA GLU A 218 -6.34 -17.96 -6.75
C GLU A 218 -7.84 -18.21 -7.04
N ASN A 219 -8.40 -19.29 -6.51
CA ASN A 219 -9.84 -19.64 -6.66
C ASN A 219 -10.70 -19.02 -5.54
N GLY A 220 -10.11 -18.24 -4.62
CA GLY A 220 -10.81 -17.68 -3.45
C GLY A 220 -11.10 -18.71 -2.35
N GLU A 221 -10.34 -19.82 -2.30
CA GLU A 221 -10.49 -20.86 -1.28
C GLU A 221 -9.50 -20.61 -0.13
N PRO A 222 -9.96 -20.50 1.12
CA PRO A 222 -9.09 -20.33 2.28
C PRO A 222 -8.29 -21.59 2.60
N GLY A 223 -7.02 -21.41 3.02
CA GLY A 223 -6.10 -22.51 3.34
C GLY A 223 -5.55 -22.46 4.76
N LEU A 224 -6.33 -21.92 5.71
CA LEU A 224 -5.84 -21.71 7.07
C LEU A 224 -5.67 -23.02 7.87
N ASP A 225 -6.44 -24.08 7.56
CA ASP A 225 -6.30 -25.40 8.17
C ASP A 225 -5.60 -26.43 7.29
N ASP A 226 -5.01 -25.99 6.16
CA ASP A 226 -4.12 -26.86 5.37
C ASP A 226 -2.96 -27.35 6.22
N GLU A 227 -2.55 -28.61 6.05
CA GLU A 227 -1.49 -29.23 6.85
C GLU A 227 -0.14 -28.50 6.74
N ASN A 228 0.18 -27.89 5.60
CA ASN A 228 1.41 -27.09 5.43
C ASN A 228 1.28 -25.75 6.14
N THR A 229 0.10 -25.11 6.12
CA THR A 229 -0.19 -23.90 6.89
C THR A 229 -0.05 -24.17 8.40
N ILE A 230 -0.63 -25.27 8.90
CA ILE A 230 -0.52 -25.67 10.31
C ILE A 230 0.96 -25.89 10.69
N LYS A 231 1.72 -26.64 9.89
CA LYS A 231 3.16 -26.87 10.13
C LYS A 231 3.94 -25.58 10.15
N ALA A 232 3.65 -24.66 9.24
CA ALA A 232 4.29 -23.35 9.19
C ALA A 232 4.04 -22.54 10.46
N LEU A 233 2.78 -22.50 10.94
CA LEU A 233 2.40 -21.82 12.19
C LEU A 233 3.08 -22.46 13.40
N GLU A 234 3.13 -23.79 13.50
CA GLU A 234 3.83 -24.51 14.55
C GLU A 234 5.34 -24.22 14.54
N TYR A 235 5.94 -24.17 13.34
CA TYR A 235 7.35 -23.86 13.16
C TYR A 235 7.66 -22.41 13.55
N HIS A 236 6.88 -21.46 13.05
CA HIS A 236 7.05 -20.03 13.31
C HIS A 236 6.88 -19.70 14.81
N LYS A 237 5.98 -20.35 15.50
CA LYS A 237 5.75 -20.16 16.94
C LYS A 237 7.02 -20.30 17.78
N LYS A 238 7.98 -21.15 17.40
CA LYS A 238 9.28 -21.29 18.12
C LYS A 238 10.07 -19.97 18.14
N PHE A 239 9.98 -19.18 17.06
CA PHE A 239 10.64 -17.89 16.95
C PHE A 239 9.89 -16.84 17.76
N VAL A 240 8.56 -16.86 17.68
CA VAL A 240 7.67 -15.95 18.43
C VAL A 240 7.90 -16.04 19.94
N GLU A 241 8.20 -17.22 20.47
CA GLU A 241 8.51 -17.43 21.91
C GLU A 241 9.75 -16.65 22.36
N LEU A 242 10.64 -16.23 21.45
CA LEU A 242 11.82 -15.40 21.70
C LEU A 242 11.61 -13.91 21.37
N MET A 243 10.40 -13.52 20.98
CA MET A 243 10.01 -12.14 20.65
C MET A 243 9.14 -11.52 21.75
N PRO A 244 8.86 -10.21 21.68
CA PRO A 244 7.81 -9.61 22.53
C PRO A 244 6.45 -10.28 22.30
N THR A 245 5.63 -10.37 23.35
CA THR A 245 4.26 -10.90 23.23
C THR A 245 3.41 -10.09 22.23
N GLU A 246 3.63 -8.76 22.18
CA GLU A 246 2.94 -7.85 21.26
C GLU A 246 3.69 -7.77 19.94
N GLY A 247 3.16 -8.41 18.89
CA GLY A 247 3.74 -8.43 17.54
C GLY A 247 3.09 -7.44 16.58
N GLU A 248 2.78 -6.23 17.05
CA GLU A 248 2.15 -5.19 16.25
C GLU A 248 3.19 -4.20 15.68
N TYR A 249 2.80 -3.49 14.62
CA TYR A 249 3.63 -2.50 13.92
C TYR A 249 4.32 -1.52 14.87
N SER A 250 3.58 -0.94 15.81
CA SER A 250 4.11 0.08 16.74
C SER A 250 5.20 -0.46 17.65
N THR A 251 5.02 -1.67 18.20
CA THR A 251 5.97 -2.31 19.11
C THR A 251 7.25 -2.72 18.36
N VAL A 252 7.10 -3.44 17.25
CA VAL A 252 8.23 -3.95 16.44
C VAL A 252 9.09 -2.82 15.92
N ASN A 253 8.48 -1.80 15.29
CA ASN A 253 9.21 -0.67 14.75
C ASN A 253 9.89 0.17 15.85
N THR A 254 9.25 0.33 17.00
CA THR A 254 9.86 1.05 18.13
C THR A 254 11.10 0.32 18.63
N LEU A 255 11.03 -1.00 18.83
CA LEU A 255 12.16 -1.80 19.29
C LEU A 255 13.34 -1.75 18.30
N PHE A 256 13.06 -1.83 17.01
CA PHE A 256 14.12 -1.75 15.99
C PHE A 256 14.74 -0.34 15.95
N ARG A 257 13.94 0.70 15.89
CA ARG A 257 14.39 2.10 15.85
C ARG A 257 15.15 2.54 17.09
N GLU A 258 14.79 2.00 18.25
CA GLU A 258 15.51 2.25 19.52
C GLU A 258 16.81 1.41 19.65
N GLY A 259 17.11 0.55 18.68
CA GLY A 259 18.26 -0.37 18.73
C GLY A 259 18.11 -1.46 19.79
N LYS A 260 16.89 -1.76 20.21
CA LYS A 260 16.58 -2.87 21.12
C LYS A 260 16.38 -4.19 20.38
N ALA A 261 16.02 -4.16 19.10
CA ALA A 261 16.05 -5.32 18.23
C ALA A 261 17.25 -5.22 17.28
N HIS A 262 17.99 -6.32 17.12
CA HIS A 262 19.17 -6.39 16.25
C HIS A 262 18.76 -6.50 14.77
N SER A 263 17.66 -7.23 14.50
CA SER A 263 17.12 -7.43 13.16
C SER A 263 15.59 -7.50 13.17
N THR A 264 14.99 -7.30 12.00
CA THR A 264 13.56 -7.36 11.80
C THR A 264 13.24 -7.76 10.35
N ILE A 265 11.99 -8.16 10.08
CA ILE A 265 11.41 -8.16 8.74
C ILE A 265 10.63 -6.86 8.59
N GLY A 266 10.86 -6.14 7.49
CA GLY A 266 10.20 -4.87 7.22
C GLY A 266 10.19 -4.51 5.75
N GLY A 267 9.26 -3.64 5.36
CA GLY A 267 9.19 -3.10 4.00
C GLY A 267 9.96 -1.78 3.85
N PRO A 268 10.04 -1.23 2.63
CA PRO A 268 10.77 0.01 2.34
C PRO A 268 10.30 1.21 3.16
N TRP A 269 9.04 1.23 3.60
CA TRP A 269 8.49 2.27 4.48
C TRP A 269 9.17 2.38 5.84
N LEU A 270 9.84 1.33 6.31
CA LEU A 270 10.59 1.35 7.57
C LEU A 270 11.94 2.06 7.44
N VAL A 271 12.53 2.06 6.24
CA VAL A 271 13.90 2.52 5.99
C VAL A 271 14.13 4.00 6.35
N PRO A 272 13.29 4.96 5.93
CA PRO A 272 13.50 6.36 6.28
C PRO A 272 13.54 6.56 7.79
N THR A 273 12.59 6.00 8.53
CA THR A 273 12.49 6.17 9.98
C THR A 273 13.58 5.42 10.74
N ALA A 274 14.06 4.29 10.24
CA ALA A 274 15.21 3.58 10.81
C ALA A 274 16.50 4.41 10.66
N ARG A 275 16.77 4.94 9.47
CA ARG A 275 17.93 5.81 9.19
C ARG A 275 17.88 7.11 10.00
N GLU A 276 16.73 7.78 10.09
CA GLU A 276 16.53 8.96 10.93
C GLU A 276 16.78 8.69 12.42
N SER A 277 16.53 7.47 12.88
CA SER A 277 16.80 7.02 14.25
C SER A 277 18.29 6.66 14.48
N GLY A 278 19.14 6.80 13.46
CA GLY A 278 20.58 6.52 13.55
C GLY A 278 20.94 5.02 13.47
N ILE A 279 20.04 4.19 12.93
CA ILE A 279 20.33 2.78 12.65
C ILE A 279 21.30 2.68 11.47
N ASP A 280 22.40 1.99 11.67
CA ASP A 280 23.28 1.55 10.57
C ASP A 280 22.65 0.34 9.89
N LEU A 281 21.77 0.64 8.92
CA LEU A 281 20.85 -0.32 8.34
C LEU A 281 21.54 -1.20 7.30
N GLY A 282 21.53 -2.51 7.54
CA GLY A 282 21.81 -3.54 6.57
C GLY A 282 20.54 -4.20 6.06
N ILE A 283 20.59 -4.73 4.84
CA ILE A 283 19.50 -5.46 4.20
C ILE A 283 20.07 -6.74 3.63
N ALA A 284 19.33 -7.81 3.77
CA ALA A 284 19.73 -9.13 3.28
C ALA A 284 18.52 -9.88 2.68
N PRO A 285 18.78 -10.92 1.88
CA PRO A 285 17.75 -11.86 1.46
C PRO A 285 17.07 -12.51 2.66
N MET A 286 15.82 -12.94 2.48
CA MET A 286 15.12 -13.73 3.48
C MET A 286 15.82 -15.05 3.76
N PRO A 287 15.85 -15.51 5.03
CA PRO A 287 16.44 -16.80 5.40
C PRO A 287 15.73 -17.97 4.71
N THR A 288 16.46 -19.03 4.43
CA THR A 288 15.93 -20.31 3.99
C THR A 288 15.44 -21.10 5.19
N VAL A 289 14.23 -21.67 5.09
CA VAL A 289 13.68 -22.58 6.10
C VAL A 289 14.36 -23.95 5.97
N ASP A 290 15.09 -24.36 7.00
CA ASP A 290 15.89 -25.60 6.98
C ASP A 290 15.04 -26.86 6.75
N GLU A 291 13.81 -26.91 7.27
CA GLU A 291 12.92 -28.07 7.13
C GLU A 291 12.42 -28.28 5.69
N THR A 292 12.31 -27.21 4.90
CA THR A 292 11.72 -27.29 3.54
C THR A 292 12.74 -27.01 2.44
N GLY A 293 13.83 -26.30 2.74
CA GLY A 293 14.78 -25.81 1.77
C GLY A 293 14.29 -24.62 0.95
N ASN A 294 13.10 -24.08 1.27
CA ASN A 294 12.53 -22.90 0.62
C ASN A 294 12.87 -21.63 1.42
N LYS A 295 13.02 -20.50 0.74
CA LYS A 295 13.12 -19.20 1.42
C LYS A 295 11.79 -18.81 2.05
N ILE A 296 11.84 -18.00 3.12
CA ILE A 296 10.66 -17.24 3.56
C ILE A 296 10.24 -16.36 2.40
N ALA A 297 9.04 -16.59 1.85
CA ALA A 297 8.53 -15.97 0.64
C ALA A 297 7.40 -14.98 0.97
N PRO A 298 7.71 -13.69 1.27
CA PRO A 298 6.70 -12.74 1.71
C PRO A 298 5.70 -12.41 0.61
N TYR A 299 4.57 -11.79 0.98
CA TYR A 299 3.71 -11.16 0.00
C TYR A 299 4.41 -10.00 -0.69
N SER A 300 4.12 -9.83 -1.99
CA SER A 300 4.46 -8.63 -2.75
C SER A 300 3.21 -7.78 -2.99
N GLY A 301 3.34 -6.48 -2.72
CA GLY A 301 2.32 -5.48 -2.97
C GLY A 301 2.66 -4.68 -4.22
N VAL A 302 1.77 -4.65 -5.21
CA VAL A 302 1.93 -3.78 -6.39
C VAL A 302 1.10 -2.53 -6.17
N GLN A 303 1.76 -1.39 -6.15
CA GLN A 303 1.16 -0.08 -5.95
C GLN A 303 0.99 0.61 -7.30
N GLY A 304 -0.17 1.20 -7.52
CA GLY A 304 -0.43 1.83 -8.81
C GLY A 304 -1.65 2.72 -8.81
N ILE A 305 -1.97 3.21 -10.00
CA ILE A 305 -3.10 4.08 -10.25
C ILE A 305 -4.28 3.25 -10.76
N HIS A 306 -5.44 3.49 -10.18
CA HIS A 306 -6.74 2.98 -10.62
C HIS A 306 -7.61 4.11 -11.15
N VAL A 307 -8.47 3.81 -12.12
CA VAL A 307 -9.41 4.76 -12.71
C VAL A 307 -10.82 4.44 -12.25
N LEU A 308 -11.54 5.45 -11.75
CA LEU A 308 -12.96 5.25 -11.46
C LEU A 308 -13.81 5.37 -12.73
N LYS A 309 -14.74 4.44 -12.89
CA LYS A 309 -15.61 4.35 -14.08
C LYS A 309 -16.40 5.63 -14.30
N VAL A 310 -16.97 6.21 -13.25
CA VAL A 310 -17.73 7.47 -13.34
C VAL A 310 -16.88 8.66 -13.78
N ALA A 311 -15.58 8.63 -13.55
CA ALA A 311 -14.63 9.64 -14.02
C ALA A 311 -14.19 9.36 -15.45
N ALA A 312 -13.95 8.09 -15.81
CA ALA A 312 -13.64 7.66 -17.17
C ALA A 312 -14.67 8.17 -18.17
N GLU A 313 -15.95 8.08 -17.84
CA GLU A 313 -17.06 8.53 -18.68
C GLU A 313 -17.09 10.05 -18.90
N ARG A 314 -16.51 10.85 -17.98
CA ARG A 314 -16.62 12.32 -17.99
C ARG A 314 -15.32 13.04 -18.38
N LYS A 315 -14.17 12.44 -18.06
CA LYS A 315 -12.84 13.07 -18.18
C LYS A 315 -11.83 12.19 -18.92
N HIS A 316 -12.31 11.32 -19.82
CA HIS A 316 -11.49 10.32 -20.53
C HIS A 316 -10.16 10.88 -21.03
N ASP A 317 -10.17 11.96 -21.81
CA ASP A 317 -8.97 12.52 -22.44
C ASP A 317 -7.97 13.09 -21.44
N ALA A 318 -8.46 13.67 -20.34
CA ALA A 318 -7.60 14.19 -19.28
C ALA A 318 -6.96 13.05 -18.47
N ILE A 319 -7.73 12.00 -18.17
CA ILE A 319 -7.23 10.79 -17.50
C ILE A 319 -6.21 10.08 -18.40
N ALA A 320 -6.49 9.94 -19.71
CA ALA A 320 -5.57 9.33 -20.66
C ALA A 320 -4.21 10.06 -20.70
N LYS A 321 -4.20 11.40 -20.67
CA LYS A 321 -2.96 12.20 -20.59
C LYS A 321 -2.18 11.92 -19.30
N VAL A 322 -2.87 11.85 -18.15
CA VAL A 322 -2.22 11.54 -16.87
C VAL A 322 -1.62 10.13 -16.91
N LEU A 323 -2.39 9.12 -17.33
CA LEU A 323 -1.91 7.74 -17.38
C LEU A 323 -0.75 7.59 -18.36
N GLN A 324 -0.81 8.23 -19.53
CA GLN A 324 0.24 8.15 -20.54
C GLN A 324 1.58 8.68 -20.02
N VAL A 325 1.62 9.81 -19.29
CA VAL A 325 2.88 10.33 -18.73
C VAL A 325 3.38 9.47 -17.57
N LEU A 326 2.49 8.78 -16.86
CA LEU A 326 2.85 7.83 -15.79
C LEU A 326 3.45 6.52 -16.33
N THR A 327 3.38 6.23 -17.62
CA THR A 327 4.08 5.09 -18.22
C THR A 327 5.56 5.37 -18.52
N ASN A 328 6.06 6.59 -18.34
CA ASN A 328 7.45 6.92 -18.54
C ASN A 328 8.34 6.35 -17.43
N ASP A 329 9.54 5.90 -17.79
CA ASP A 329 10.52 5.35 -16.83
C ASP A 329 10.88 6.35 -15.71
N SER A 330 10.89 7.65 -16.05
CA SER A 330 11.22 8.71 -15.11
C SER A 330 10.31 8.75 -13.88
N VAL A 331 9.05 8.28 -13.98
CA VAL A 331 8.17 8.20 -12.79
C VAL A 331 8.61 7.09 -11.85
N GLY A 332 8.89 5.89 -12.36
CA GLY A 332 9.41 4.78 -11.55
C GLY A 332 10.73 5.14 -10.86
N ILE A 333 11.64 5.79 -11.60
CA ILE A 333 12.91 6.28 -11.08
C ILE A 333 12.70 7.34 -9.97
N ALA A 334 11.77 8.29 -10.17
CA ALA A 334 11.46 9.31 -9.15
C ALA A 334 10.86 8.68 -7.89
N MET A 335 9.97 7.69 -8.04
CA MET A 335 9.35 6.97 -6.93
C MET A 335 10.38 6.16 -6.14
N ALA A 336 11.27 5.44 -6.81
CA ALA A 336 12.34 4.68 -6.16
C ALA A 336 13.26 5.60 -5.33
N LYS A 337 13.65 6.76 -5.86
CA LYS A 337 14.45 7.77 -5.13
C LYS A 337 13.73 8.32 -3.90
N ALA A 338 12.41 8.48 -3.97
CA ALA A 338 11.63 9.05 -2.87
C ALA A 338 11.35 8.05 -1.75
N SER A 339 11.17 6.76 -2.07
CA SER A 339 10.62 5.77 -1.16
C SER A 339 11.46 4.50 -1.00
N GLY A 340 12.46 4.27 -1.87
CA GLY A 340 13.20 3.01 -1.95
C GLY A 340 12.38 1.83 -2.49
N CYS A 341 11.18 2.08 -3.04
CA CYS A 341 10.36 1.06 -3.68
C CYS A 341 10.92 0.67 -5.05
N ALA A 342 10.66 -0.55 -5.49
CA ALA A 342 11.14 -1.06 -6.76
C ALA A 342 10.20 -0.66 -7.92
N PRO A 343 10.70 -0.01 -9.00
CA PRO A 343 9.89 0.35 -10.15
C PRO A 343 9.20 -0.87 -10.78
N ALA A 344 7.93 -0.70 -11.18
CA ALA A 344 7.17 -1.77 -11.83
C ALA A 344 7.57 -2.00 -13.31
N LYS A 345 8.28 -1.07 -13.93
CA LYS A 345 8.67 -1.14 -15.32
C LYS A 345 10.11 -1.62 -15.48
N GLN A 346 10.32 -2.64 -16.33
CA GLN A 346 11.60 -3.34 -16.50
C GLN A 346 12.73 -2.39 -16.94
N SER A 347 12.46 -1.45 -17.85
CA SER A 347 13.47 -0.52 -18.38
C SER A 347 14.05 0.44 -17.33
N CYS A 348 13.37 0.65 -16.18
CA CYS A 348 13.89 1.49 -15.11
C CYS A 348 15.21 0.95 -14.52
N TYR A 349 15.43 -0.37 -14.59
CA TYR A 349 16.63 -1.03 -14.02
C TYR A 349 17.88 -0.85 -14.88
N ASP A 350 17.76 -0.32 -16.11
CA ASP A 350 18.88 0.11 -16.93
C ASP A 350 19.47 1.46 -16.46
N ASP A 351 18.72 2.23 -15.64
CA ASP A 351 19.20 3.49 -15.06
C ASP A 351 20.21 3.23 -13.93
N PRO A 352 21.42 3.84 -13.97
CA PRO A 352 22.46 3.66 -12.95
C PRO A 352 22.03 4.05 -11.51
N VAL A 353 21.03 4.92 -11.38
CA VAL A 353 20.50 5.31 -10.07
C VAL A 353 19.70 4.17 -9.46
N ILE A 354 18.96 3.41 -10.26
CA ILE A 354 18.18 2.26 -9.81
C ILE A 354 19.09 1.05 -9.59
N SER A 355 19.91 0.69 -10.58
CA SER A 355 20.84 -0.45 -10.49
C SER A 355 21.97 -0.25 -9.47
N GLY A 356 22.24 0.98 -9.06
CA GLY A 356 23.19 1.31 -7.97
C GLY A 356 22.57 1.49 -6.59
N ASP A 357 21.25 1.33 -6.44
CA ASP A 357 20.56 1.41 -5.14
C ASP A 357 20.36 0.01 -4.57
N ASP A 358 21.14 -0.32 -3.54
CA ASP A 358 21.14 -1.65 -2.90
C ASP A 358 19.74 -2.02 -2.36
N MET A 359 18.95 -1.04 -1.89
CA MET A 359 17.60 -1.27 -1.39
C MET A 359 16.65 -1.67 -2.51
N VAL A 360 16.64 -0.90 -3.61
CA VAL A 360 15.78 -1.17 -4.76
C VAL A 360 16.14 -2.52 -5.39
N MET A 361 17.44 -2.83 -5.48
CA MET A 361 17.91 -4.12 -6.00
C MET A 361 17.57 -5.28 -5.08
N ALA A 362 17.72 -5.12 -3.75
CA ALA A 362 17.28 -6.14 -2.79
C ALA A 362 15.76 -6.41 -2.87
N MET A 363 14.97 -5.36 -3.10
CA MET A 363 13.54 -5.48 -3.32
C MET A 363 13.23 -6.25 -4.61
N TYR A 364 13.92 -5.90 -5.70
CA TYR A 364 13.79 -6.57 -6.99
C TYR A 364 14.18 -8.05 -6.91
N ASP A 365 15.29 -8.36 -6.25
CA ASP A 365 15.75 -9.74 -6.07
C ASP A 365 14.80 -10.55 -5.18
N THR A 366 14.29 -9.96 -4.09
CA THR A 366 13.33 -10.62 -3.19
C THR A 366 12.00 -10.90 -3.89
N ALA A 367 11.58 -9.99 -4.80
CA ALA A 367 10.34 -10.17 -5.56
C ALA A 367 10.36 -11.39 -6.50
N GLN A 368 11.53 -11.96 -6.81
CA GLN A 368 11.63 -13.20 -7.58
C GLN A 368 11.06 -14.42 -6.82
N ASP A 369 11.13 -14.39 -5.48
CA ASP A 369 10.61 -15.43 -4.58
C ASP A 369 9.28 -15.02 -3.91
N ALA A 370 8.92 -13.73 -3.93
CA ALA A 370 7.73 -13.19 -3.29
C ALA A 370 6.45 -13.62 -4.04
N VAL A 371 5.37 -13.75 -3.26
CA VAL A 371 4.05 -14.14 -3.79
C VAL A 371 3.18 -12.88 -3.91
N PRO A 372 2.59 -12.59 -5.07
CA PRO A 372 1.60 -11.51 -5.16
C PRO A 372 0.45 -11.73 -4.17
N MET A 373 0.00 -10.67 -3.50
CA MET A 373 -1.22 -10.77 -2.69
C MET A 373 -2.40 -11.19 -3.58
N PRO A 374 -3.28 -12.10 -3.14
CA PRO A 374 -4.49 -12.40 -3.87
C PRO A 374 -5.34 -11.13 -4.05
N ASN A 375 -5.78 -10.86 -5.28
CA ASN A 375 -6.60 -9.69 -5.61
C ASN A 375 -8.10 -10.02 -5.75
N VAL A 376 -8.51 -11.23 -5.34
CA VAL A 376 -9.91 -11.68 -5.34
C VAL A 376 -10.69 -11.08 -4.16
N PRO A 377 -12.03 -10.87 -4.29
CA PRO A 377 -12.85 -10.21 -3.25
C PRO A 377 -12.77 -10.88 -1.88
N GLU A 378 -12.64 -12.19 -1.85
CA GLU A 378 -12.56 -13.02 -0.65
C GLU A 378 -11.37 -12.61 0.25
N MET A 379 -10.29 -12.07 -0.34
CA MET A 379 -9.13 -11.61 0.43
C MET A 379 -9.48 -10.48 1.41
N ASP A 380 -10.52 -9.72 1.16
CA ASP A 380 -10.96 -8.62 2.04
C ASP A 380 -11.31 -9.11 3.46
N VAL A 381 -11.93 -10.29 3.58
CA VAL A 381 -12.26 -10.89 4.88
C VAL A 381 -11.10 -11.72 5.45
N MET A 382 -10.22 -12.24 4.59
CA MET A 382 -9.11 -13.10 5.01
C MET A 382 -8.06 -12.38 5.85
N TRP A 383 -7.85 -11.10 5.61
CA TRP A 383 -6.93 -10.28 6.43
C TRP A 383 -7.30 -10.39 7.91
N THR A 384 -8.54 -10.03 8.26
CA THR A 384 -9.01 -10.04 9.65
C THR A 384 -9.07 -11.44 10.25
N VAL A 385 -9.52 -12.44 9.49
CA VAL A 385 -9.60 -13.82 9.99
C VAL A 385 -8.21 -14.38 10.29
N THR A 386 -7.24 -14.13 9.41
CA THR A 386 -5.86 -14.59 9.60
C THR A 386 -5.19 -13.86 10.77
N GLU A 387 -5.39 -12.55 10.91
CA GLU A 387 -4.85 -11.79 12.05
C GLU A 387 -5.40 -12.29 13.38
N ASN A 388 -6.70 -12.61 13.46
CA ASN A 388 -7.30 -13.23 14.65
C ASN A 388 -6.68 -14.60 14.95
N LEU A 389 -6.42 -15.43 13.94
CA LEU A 389 -5.71 -16.70 14.11
C LEU A 389 -4.31 -16.48 14.69
N LEU A 390 -3.56 -15.53 14.13
CA LEU A 390 -2.20 -15.20 14.60
C LEU A 390 -2.19 -14.67 16.03
N VAL A 391 -3.14 -13.83 16.42
CA VAL A 391 -3.32 -13.36 17.79
C VAL A 391 -3.62 -14.52 18.74
N ASP A 392 -4.49 -15.42 18.33
CA ASP A 392 -4.83 -16.61 19.12
C ASP A 392 -3.61 -17.51 19.36
N VAL A 393 -2.83 -17.79 18.32
CA VAL A 393 -1.68 -18.69 18.38
C VAL A 393 -0.46 -18.00 19.03
N ASN A 394 -0.11 -16.80 18.55
CA ASN A 394 1.16 -16.15 18.88
C ASN A 394 1.10 -15.31 20.15
N MET A 395 -0.03 -14.66 20.42
CA MET A 395 -0.17 -13.80 21.61
C MET A 395 -0.92 -14.48 22.76
N SER A 396 -1.95 -15.28 22.46
CA SER A 396 -2.78 -15.95 23.45
C SER A 396 -2.31 -17.38 23.78
N GLY A 397 -1.34 -17.92 23.05
CA GLY A 397 -0.77 -19.24 23.26
C GLY A 397 -1.72 -20.41 23.01
N LYS A 398 -2.81 -20.18 22.25
CA LYS A 398 -3.77 -21.24 21.93
C LYS A 398 -3.13 -22.34 21.06
N ASP A 399 -3.76 -23.49 21.03
CA ASP A 399 -3.34 -24.61 20.18
C ASP A 399 -3.49 -24.26 18.70
N VAL A 400 -2.44 -24.50 17.92
CA VAL A 400 -2.36 -24.08 16.51
C VAL A 400 -3.45 -24.76 15.68
N ARG A 401 -3.56 -26.09 15.75
CA ARG A 401 -4.48 -26.85 14.91
C ARG A 401 -5.94 -26.48 15.16
N SER A 402 -6.36 -26.43 16.42
CA SER A 402 -7.73 -26.06 16.75
C SER A 402 -8.06 -24.62 16.40
N SER A 403 -7.10 -23.69 16.53
CA SER A 403 -7.28 -22.29 16.13
C SER A 403 -7.36 -22.14 14.61
N ALA A 404 -6.52 -22.85 13.87
CA ALA A 404 -6.53 -22.90 12.41
C ALA A 404 -7.84 -23.43 11.84
N GLN A 405 -8.36 -24.54 12.40
CA GLN A 405 -9.67 -25.10 12.03
C GLN A 405 -10.83 -24.14 12.31
N ALA A 406 -10.79 -23.44 13.45
CA ALA A 406 -11.82 -22.45 13.79
C ALA A 406 -11.75 -21.24 12.82
N ALA A 407 -10.56 -20.77 12.50
CA ALA A 407 -10.34 -19.69 11.54
C ALA A 407 -10.78 -20.08 10.12
N GLN A 408 -10.49 -21.30 9.67
CA GLN A 408 -10.95 -21.84 8.39
C GLN A 408 -12.48 -21.82 8.29
N GLN A 409 -13.17 -22.35 9.31
CA GLN A 409 -14.64 -22.36 9.35
C GLN A 409 -15.22 -20.93 9.34
N GLN A 410 -14.58 -20.02 10.05
CA GLN A 410 -14.98 -18.60 10.05
C GLN A 410 -14.81 -17.99 8.65
N ALA A 411 -13.65 -18.21 7.99
CA ALA A 411 -13.38 -17.73 6.64
C ALA A 411 -14.42 -18.25 5.64
N GLU A 412 -14.67 -19.56 5.61
CA GLU A 412 -15.66 -20.19 4.74
C GLU A 412 -17.08 -19.61 4.94
N SER A 413 -17.45 -19.37 6.22
CA SER A 413 -18.74 -18.76 6.57
C SER A 413 -18.86 -17.34 6.06
N LEU A 414 -17.81 -16.53 6.18
CA LEU A 414 -17.80 -15.14 5.72
C LEU A 414 -17.79 -15.07 4.19
N ILE A 415 -16.96 -15.86 3.53
CA ILE A 415 -16.90 -15.95 2.07
C ILE A 415 -18.26 -16.35 1.48
N LYS A 416 -18.94 -17.33 2.09
CA LYS A 416 -20.29 -17.72 1.67
C LYS A 416 -21.31 -16.60 1.79
N GLN A 417 -21.14 -15.65 2.71
CA GLN A 417 -22.04 -14.51 2.87
C GLN A 417 -21.79 -13.42 1.82
N MET A 418 -20.65 -13.44 1.12
CA MET A 418 -20.32 -12.51 0.04
C MET A 418 -20.92 -12.92 -1.29
N GLN A 419 -21.29 -14.19 -1.45
CA GLN A 419 -21.93 -14.78 -2.65
C GLN A 419 -23.47 -14.62 -2.62
#